data_b032e98dfb10585185a6d80b057461b8
#
_entry.id   b032e98dfb10585185a6d80b057461b8
#
_cell.length_a   1.000
_cell.length_b   1.000
_cell.length_c   1.000
_cell.angle_alpha   90.00
_cell.angle_beta   90.00
_cell.angle_gamma   90.00
#
_symmetry.space_group_name_H-M   'P 1'
#
loop_
_entity.id
_entity.type
_entity.pdbx_description
1 polymer ?
#
loop_
_entity_poly.entity_id
_entity_poly.type
_entity_poly.pdbx_seq_one_letter_code
_entity_poly.pdbx_strand_id
1 'polypeptide(L)'
;SPPPAPLNPSLVMTSAASTEEIRETRLANGIRLVTERMPEARSVSLGVWVGVGGRDEPAEQAGASHFLEHLLFKGTSTRSARQIAEAVDAVGGEMNAFTNREHTAYYTRLPADRADLGLDILGDVLTDPAFRPHEVDAERHVILEEILMNLDMPEDHVHTLLAEALFPGHALGREVLGTRETVEAATRDQIAEFFGRWYLPRNLVVVAAGDLDHDRVAESFAGSLGRLDGGEGPVRQRPQVDVEPRVVLDDPTEQAHVAMGWRAVDHFDDDRYALMVGNQILGGGMSSRLFQEVREERGLCYSVYSWASTYADAGCAGI
;
A
#
# COMPACT_ATOMS: atom_id res chain seq x y z
N SER A 1 -16.91 -40.17 -16.57
CA SER A 1 -16.94 -38.97 -17.44
C SER A 1 -15.92 -39.14 -18.56
N PRO A 2 -16.24 -38.84 -19.81
CA PRO A 2 -15.27 -38.92 -20.89
C PRO A 2 -14.19 -37.86 -20.74
N PRO A 3 -12.96 -38.09 -21.25
CA PRO A 3 -11.89 -37.11 -21.18
C PRO A 3 -12.23 -35.87 -22.03
N PRO A 4 -11.72 -34.66 -21.67
CA PRO A 4 -11.98 -33.44 -22.45
C PRO A 4 -11.41 -33.58 -23.84
N ALA A 5 -12.14 -33.00 -24.82
CA ALA A 5 -11.73 -32.99 -26.23
C ALA A 5 -10.40 -32.25 -26.41
N PRO A 6 -9.53 -32.67 -27.35
CA PRO A 6 -8.28 -32.00 -27.63
C PRO A 6 -8.52 -30.57 -28.14
N LEU A 7 -7.79 -29.60 -27.59
CA LEU A 7 -7.81 -28.21 -28.04
C LEU A 7 -7.43 -28.09 -29.51
N ASN A 8 -8.21 -27.31 -30.24
CA ASN A 8 -8.03 -27.08 -31.67
C ASN A 8 -6.68 -26.39 -31.96
N PRO A 9 -5.76 -26.98 -32.75
CA PRO A 9 -4.44 -26.43 -33.01
C PRO A 9 -4.41 -25.18 -33.93
N SER A 10 -5.55 -24.64 -34.31
CA SER A 10 -5.65 -23.49 -35.23
C SER A 10 -5.73 -22.13 -34.52
N LEU A 11 -5.70 -22.06 -33.20
CA LEU A 11 -5.52 -20.79 -32.47
C LEU A 11 -4.02 -20.51 -32.28
N VAL A 12 -3.33 -20.27 -33.37
CA VAL A 12 -2.09 -19.49 -33.31
C VAL A 12 -2.52 -18.05 -32.97
N MET A 13 -2.49 -17.71 -31.69
CA MET A 13 -2.45 -16.31 -31.31
C MET A 13 -1.14 -15.75 -31.86
N THR A 14 -1.24 -15.06 -33.00
CA THR A 14 -0.22 -14.11 -33.38
C THR A 14 -0.21 -13.06 -32.29
N SER A 15 0.75 -13.16 -31.39
CA SER A 15 1.16 -12.06 -30.53
C SER A 15 1.48 -10.91 -31.50
N ALA A 16 0.58 -9.92 -31.60
CA ALA A 16 1.00 -8.62 -32.04
C ALA A 16 2.17 -8.27 -31.12
N ALA A 17 3.33 -7.96 -31.70
CA ALA A 17 4.48 -7.50 -30.92
C ALA A 17 3.99 -6.32 -30.10
N SER A 18 3.81 -6.51 -28.80
CA SER A 18 3.49 -5.43 -27.89
C SER A 18 4.69 -4.49 -27.96
N THR A 19 4.47 -3.26 -28.36
CA THR A 19 5.48 -2.20 -28.32
C THR A 19 5.57 -1.63 -26.91
N GLU A 20 5.36 -2.47 -25.91
CA GLU A 20 5.55 -2.16 -24.50
C GLU A 20 7.03 -1.88 -24.28
N GLU A 21 7.34 -0.64 -23.99
CA GLU A 21 8.71 -0.20 -23.71
C GLU A 21 8.81 0.23 -22.26
N ILE A 22 9.44 -0.61 -21.43
CA ILE A 22 9.79 -0.24 -20.07
C ILE A 22 11.08 0.55 -20.13
N ARG A 23 11.03 1.79 -19.61
CA ARG A 23 12.20 2.68 -19.51
C ARG A 23 12.44 3.06 -18.06
N GLU A 24 13.71 3.11 -17.67
CA GLU A 24 14.14 3.58 -16.34
C GLU A 24 15.07 4.78 -16.51
N THR A 25 14.83 5.82 -15.70
CA THR A 25 15.71 6.99 -15.57
C THR A 25 15.90 7.34 -14.10
N ARG A 26 17.10 7.78 -13.74
CA ARG A 26 17.35 8.42 -12.45
C ARG A 26 17.43 9.92 -12.65
N LEU A 27 16.58 10.64 -11.93
CA LEU A 27 16.64 12.09 -11.90
C LEU A 27 17.94 12.56 -11.23
N ALA A 28 18.34 13.81 -11.49
CA ALA A 28 19.61 14.35 -10.97
C ALA A 28 19.74 14.28 -9.44
N ASN A 29 18.62 14.34 -8.71
CA ASN A 29 18.58 14.22 -7.25
C ASN A 29 18.50 12.77 -6.74
N GLY A 30 18.46 11.78 -7.64
CA GLY A 30 18.49 10.35 -7.32
C GLY A 30 17.14 9.64 -7.32
N ILE A 31 16.02 10.33 -7.53
CA ILE A 31 14.70 9.69 -7.70
C ILE A 31 14.76 8.71 -8.88
N ARG A 32 14.25 7.51 -8.65
CA ARG A 32 14.10 6.49 -9.68
C ARG A 32 12.75 6.65 -10.36
N LEU A 33 12.74 6.81 -11.66
CA LEU A 33 11.55 6.86 -12.51
C LEU A 33 11.50 5.63 -13.40
N VAL A 34 10.38 4.92 -13.37
CA VAL A 34 10.10 3.78 -14.25
C VAL A 34 8.82 4.06 -15.02
N THR A 35 8.84 3.87 -16.32
CA THR A 35 7.64 4.00 -17.15
C THR A 35 7.42 2.76 -18.00
N GLU A 36 6.17 2.43 -18.22
CA GLU A 36 5.73 1.43 -19.18
C GLU A 36 4.80 2.08 -20.19
N ARG A 37 5.27 2.21 -21.43
CA ARG A 37 4.49 2.79 -22.51
C ARG A 37 3.54 1.77 -23.10
N MET A 38 2.23 2.06 -23.03
CA MET A 38 1.13 1.24 -23.54
C MET A 38 0.29 2.06 -24.53
N PRO A 39 0.69 2.16 -25.81
CA PRO A 39 0.09 3.11 -26.77
C PRO A 39 -1.38 2.82 -27.11
N GLU A 40 -1.85 1.60 -26.84
CA GLU A 40 -3.26 1.22 -27.04
C GLU A 40 -4.14 1.58 -25.83
N ALA A 41 -3.56 1.95 -24.69
CA ALA A 41 -4.30 2.40 -23.52
C ALA A 41 -4.86 3.81 -23.75
N ARG A 42 -6.07 4.06 -23.27
CA ARG A 42 -6.69 5.40 -23.29
C ARG A 42 -6.52 6.16 -21.99
N SER A 43 -5.85 5.56 -21.05
CA SER A 43 -5.59 6.10 -19.72
C SER A 43 -4.10 6.02 -19.38
N VAL A 44 -3.72 6.78 -18.38
CA VAL A 44 -2.41 6.72 -17.75
C VAL A 44 -2.61 6.57 -16.25
N SER A 45 -1.81 5.68 -15.64
CA SER A 45 -1.67 5.56 -14.19
C SER A 45 -0.31 6.12 -13.80
N LEU A 46 -0.31 7.06 -12.88
CA LEU A 46 0.88 7.72 -12.35
C LEU A 46 0.93 7.45 -10.86
N GLY A 47 2.08 7.06 -10.33
CA GLY A 47 2.22 6.81 -8.90
C GLY A 47 3.59 7.18 -8.38
N VAL A 48 3.62 7.59 -7.11
CA VAL A 48 4.85 7.84 -6.37
C VAL A 48 4.81 6.97 -5.12
N TRP A 49 5.78 6.07 -5.03
CA TRP A 49 6.01 5.21 -3.88
C TRP A 49 7.05 5.84 -2.97
N VAL A 50 6.72 5.94 -1.70
CA VAL A 50 7.61 6.39 -0.63
C VAL A 50 7.99 5.16 0.19
N GLY A 51 9.27 4.88 0.33
CA GLY A 51 9.79 3.70 1.04
C GLY A 51 9.70 3.81 2.57
N VAL A 52 8.59 4.35 3.09
CA VAL A 52 8.28 4.46 4.51
C VAL A 52 6.84 4.07 4.78
N GLY A 53 6.61 3.37 5.87
CA GLY A 53 5.29 2.96 6.34
C GLY A 53 5.27 2.72 7.84
N GLY A 54 4.22 2.12 8.37
CA GLY A 54 4.01 1.93 9.82
C GLY A 54 5.16 1.23 10.55
N ARG A 55 5.95 0.42 9.84
CA ARG A 55 7.14 -0.24 10.37
C ARG A 55 8.27 0.74 10.73
N ASP A 56 8.37 1.83 10.00
CA ASP A 56 9.49 2.77 10.05
C ASP A 56 9.25 3.92 11.04
N GLU A 57 8.09 3.91 11.70
CA GLU A 57 7.69 4.91 12.68
C GLU A 57 8.28 4.62 14.06
N PRO A 58 8.73 5.65 14.79
CA PRO A 58 8.93 5.53 16.23
C PRO A 58 7.64 5.07 16.92
N ALA A 59 7.75 4.32 18.01
CA ALA A 59 6.56 3.78 18.68
C ALA A 59 5.59 4.88 19.15
N GLU A 60 6.13 6.01 19.59
CA GLU A 60 5.37 7.20 20.03
C GLU A 60 4.72 7.99 18.86
N GLN A 61 5.08 7.67 17.61
CA GLN A 61 4.53 8.27 16.41
C GLN A 61 3.81 7.23 15.52
N ALA A 62 3.43 6.10 16.09
CA ALA A 62 2.68 5.09 15.35
C ALA A 62 1.41 5.69 14.73
N GLY A 63 1.19 5.43 13.43
CA GLY A 63 0.13 6.02 12.62
C GLY A 63 0.55 7.27 11.83
N ALA A 64 1.79 7.76 11.95
CA ALA A 64 2.23 8.98 11.26
C ALA A 64 2.21 8.85 9.73
N SER A 65 2.55 7.68 9.17
CA SER A 65 2.51 7.44 7.73
C SER A 65 1.07 7.46 7.21
N HIS A 66 0.14 6.86 7.92
CA HIS A 66 -1.28 6.86 7.60
C HIS A 66 -1.87 8.26 7.76
N PHE A 67 -1.50 8.99 8.79
CA PHE A 67 -1.92 10.38 8.96
C PHE A 67 -1.45 11.26 7.78
N LEU A 68 -0.21 11.08 7.30
CA LEU A 68 0.30 11.76 6.11
C LEU A 68 -0.46 11.40 4.85
N GLU A 69 -0.86 10.13 4.69
CA GLU A 69 -1.69 9.69 3.57
C GLU A 69 -2.94 10.56 3.45
N HIS A 70 -3.68 10.76 4.55
CA HIS A 70 -4.86 11.63 4.59
C HIS A 70 -4.51 13.09 4.30
N LEU A 71 -3.46 13.61 4.93
CA LEU A 71 -3.16 15.04 4.91
C LEU A 71 -2.63 15.55 3.57
N LEU A 72 -1.95 14.72 2.77
CA LEU A 72 -1.42 15.18 1.48
C LEU A 72 -2.54 15.54 0.50
N PHE A 73 -3.74 14.98 0.65
CA PHE A 73 -4.90 15.37 -0.16
C PHE A 73 -5.71 16.54 0.40
N LYS A 74 -5.34 17.06 1.59
CA LYS A 74 -6.05 18.19 2.20
C LYS A 74 -5.55 19.56 1.71
N GLY A 75 -4.67 19.54 0.72
CA GLY A 75 -4.24 20.70 -0.02
C GLY A 75 -2.79 21.10 0.17
N THR A 76 -2.36 21.95 -0.70
CA THR A 76 -1.00 22.50 -0.79
C THR A 76 -1.02 23.98 -0.46
N SER A 77 0.11 24.68 -0.58
CA SER A 77 0.16 26.13 -0.47
C SER A 77 -0.64 26.82 -1.59
N THR A 78 -0.80 26.15 -2.74
CA THR A 78 -1.45 26.70 -3.94
C THR A 78 -2.87 26.20 -4.18
N ARG A 79 -3.25 25.03 -3.61
CA ARG A 79 -4.54 24.37 -3.82
C ARG A 79 -5.21 23.99 -2.51
N SER A 80 -6.52 24.11 -2.43
CA SER A 80 -7.32 23.49 -1.39
C SER A 80 -7.64 22.03 -1.76
N ALA A 81 -8.04 21.21 -0.76
CA ALA A 81 -8.53 19.84 -0.98
C ALA A 81 -9.65 19.78 -2.04
N ARG A 82 -10.59 20.72 -1.97
CA ARG A 82 -11.69 20.83 -2.93
C ARG A 82 -11.20 21.08 -4.35
N GLN A 83 -10.24 21.97 -4.55
CA GLN A 83 -9.68 22.27 -5.87
C GLN A 83 -8.93 21.06 -6.46
N ILE A 84 -8.25 20.26 -5.63
CA ILE A 84 -7.62 19.03 -6.06
C ILE A 84 -8.68 18.02 -6.52
N ALA A 85 -9.70 17.77 -5.71
CA ALA A 85 -10.78 16.84 -6.03
C ALA A 85 -11.54 17.26 -7.29
N GLU A 86 -12.00 18.53 -7.38
CA GLU A 86 -12.72 19.06 -8.54
C GLU A 86 -11.90 18.98 -9.83
N ALA A 87 -10.57 19.17 -9.76
CA ALA A 87 -9.71 19.09 -10.94
C ALA A 87 -9.61 17.66 -11.48
N VAL A 88 -9.52 16.65 -10.61
CA VAL A 88 -9.48 15.23 -10.97
C VAL A 88 -10.84 14.75 -11.47
N ASP A 89 -11.92 15.08 -10.75
CA ASP A 89 -13.28 14.69 -11.10
C ASP A 89 -13.73 15.28 -12.43
N ALA A 90 -13.36 16.53 -12.71
CA ALA A 90 -13.73 17.23 -13.96
C ALA A 90 -13.23 16.53 -15.23
N VAL A 91 -12.20 15.71 -15.13
CA VAL A 91 -11.64 14.94 -16.25
C VAL A 91 -12.02 13.46 -16.20
N GLY A 92 -12.85 13.04 -15.23
CA GLY A 92 -13.23 11.64 -15.02
C GLY A 92 -12.06 10.80 -14.53
N GLY A 93 -11.15 11.40 -13.76
CA GLY A 93 -10.00 10.75 -13.17
C GLY A 93 -10.27 10.18 -11.79
N GLU A 94 -9.27 9.49 -11.26
CA GLU A 94 -9.22 8.95 -9.91
C GLU A 94 -7.90 9.34 -9.27
N MET A 95 -7.92 9.70 -8.00
CA MET A 95 -6.74 9.94 -7.18
C MET A 95 -6.93 9.24 -5.84
N ASN A 96 -5.93 8.49 -5.42
CA ASN A 96 -5.99 7.75 -4.16
C ASN A 96 -4.58 7.52 -3.59
N ALA A 97 -4.51 7.00 -2.37
CA ALA A 97 -3.29 6.56 -1.73
C ALA A 97 -3.55 5.30 -0.90
N PHE A 98 -2.48 4.68 -0.46
CA PHE A 98 -2.52 3.65 0.55
C PHE A 98 -1.22 3.62 1.33
N THR A 99 -1.31 3.26 2.60
CA THR A 99 -0.19 3.02 3.49
C THR A 99 -0.18 1.57 3.94
N ASN A 100 0.98 0.96 3.90
CA ASN A 100 1.19 -0.33 4.52
C ASN A 100 2.36 -0.28 5.51
N ARG A 101 2.83 -1.43 5.95
CA ARG A 101 3.92 -1.50 6.94
C ARG A 101 5.26 -0.96 6.44
N GLU A 102 5.55 -1.02 5.13
CA GLU A 102 6.87 -0.70 4.59
C GLU A 102 6.90 0.40 3.54
N HIS A 103 5.76 0.81 3.02
CA HIS A 103 5.66 1.90 2.06
C HIS A 103 4.30 2.57 2.06
N THR A 104 4.28 3.81 1.58
CA THR A 104 3.09 4.59 1.26
C THR A 104 3.11 4.92 -0.24
N ALA A 105 1.98 4.84 -0.91
CA ALA A 105 1.87 5.16 -2.33
C ALA A 105 0.76 6.17 -2.57
N TYR A 106 1.04 7.14 -3.43
CA TYR A 106 0.10 8.14 -3.93
C TYR A 106 -0.03 7.96 -5.43
N TYR A 107 -1.23 7.85 -5.96
CA TYR A 107 -1.42 7.58 -7.37
C TYR A 107 -2.65 8.26 -7.95
N THR A 108 -2.60 8.47 -9.27
CA THR A 108 -3.72 8.93 -10.07
C THR A 108 -3.93 8.02 -11.26
N ARG A 109 -5.19 7.89 -11.70
CA ARG A 109 -5.55 7.32 -12.99
C ARG A 109 -6.37 8.34 -13.76
N LEU A 110 -5.92 8.71 -14.94
CA LEU A 110 -6.50 9.79 -15.73
C LEU A 110 -6.61 9.35 -17.20
N PRO A 111 -7.49 9.99 -18.01
CA PRO A 111 -7.38 9.91 -19.47
C PRO A 111 -5.98 10.32 -19.93
N ALA A 112 -5.45 9.64 -20.95
CA ALA A 112 -4.06 9.83 -21.40
C ALA A 112 -3.75 11.29 -21.82
N ASP A 113 -4.72 11.98 -22.41
CA ASP A 113 -4.61 13.40 -22.79
C ASP A 113 -4.64 14.37 -21.60
N ARG A 114 -4.83 13.85 -20.39
CA ARG A 114 -4.83 14.59 -19.11
C ARG A 114 -3.70 14.18 -18.16
N ALA A 115 -2.70 13.45 -18.66
CA ALA A 115 -1.55 13.03 -17.85
C ALA A 115 -0.85 14.18 -17.12
N ASP A 116 -0.74 15.36 -17.75
CA ASP A 116 -0.12 16.53 -17.15
C ASP A 116 -0.79 17.00 -15.86
N LEU A 117 -2.12 16.87 -15.78
CA LEU A 117 -2.85 17.21 -14.55
C LEU A 117 -2.41 16.31 -13.38
N GLY A 118 -2.28 15.00 -13.63
CA GLY A 118 -1.82 14.06 -12.60
C GLY A 118 -0.37 14.30 -12.19
N LEU A 119 0.50 14.58 -13.14
CA LEU A 119 1.90 14.91 -12.89
C LEU A 119 2.03 16.18 -12.04
N ASP A 120 1.25 17.20 -12.35
CA ASP A 120 1.23 18.48 -11.64
C ASP A 120 0.68 18.32 -10.21
N ILE A 121 -0.45 17.63 -10.03
CA ILE A 121 -1.05 17.40 -8.71
C ILE A 121 -0.13 16.54 -7.83
N LEU A 122 0.37 15.40 -8.34
CA LEU A 122 1.28 14.55 -7.56
C LEU A 122 2.57 15.30 -7.19
N GLY A 123 3.11 16.08 -8.11
CA GLY A 123 4.26 16.94 -7.83
C GLY A 123 3.98 17.96 -6.74
N ASP A 124 2.81 18.59 -6.75
CA ASP A 124 2.41 19.63 -5.79
C ASP A 124 2.20 19.06 -4.38
N VAL A 125 1.39 17.99 -4.25
CA VAL A 125 1.08 17.39 -2.94
C VAL A 125 2.30 16.77 -2.26
N LEU A 126 3.29 16.31 -3.03
CA LEU A 126 4.50 15.68 -2.51
C LEU A 126 5.65 16.65 -2.24
N THR A 127 5.53 17.92 -2.66
CA THR A 127 6.60 18.93 -2.44
C THR A 127 6.18 20.07 -1.56
N ASP A 128 4.89 20.39 -1.49
CA ASP A 128 4.42 21.59 -0.80
C ASP A 128 3.06 21.40 -0.07
N PRO A 129 2.92 20.31 0.73
CA PRO A 129 1.70 20.09 1.51
C PRO A 129 1.54 21.18 2.56
N ALA A 130 0.33 21.71 2.71
CA ALA A 130 0.08 22.87 3.56
C ALA A 130 0.04 22.56 5.06
N PHE A 131 -0.32 21.33 5.45
CA PHE A 131 -0.50 20.91 6.85
C PHE A 131 -1.22 21.97 7.70
N ARG A 132 -2.38 22.48 7.21
CA ARG A 132 -3.15 23.51 7.93
C ARG A 132 -3.66 22.95 9.25
N PRO A 133 -3.55 23.67 10.39
CA PRO A 133 -3.95 23.13 11.70
C PRO A 133 -5.36 22.58 11.74
N HIS A 134 -6.32 23.26 11.13
CA HIS A 134 -7.72 22.81 11.12
C HIS A 134 -7.93 21.52 10.30
N GLU A 135 -7.15 21.29 9.23
CA GLU A 135 -7.17 20.04 8.46
C GLU A 135 -6.55 18.90 9.26
N VAL A 136 -5.44 19.15 9.96
CA VAL A 136 -4.81 18.17 10.85
C VAL A 136 -5.78 17.74 11.93
N ASP A 137 -6.51 18.69 12.55
CA ASP A 137 -7.49 18.36 13.59
C ASP A 137 -8.71 17.63 13.02
N ALA A 138 -9.16 17.98 11.82
CA ALA A 138 -10.26 17.29 11.16
C ALA A 138 -9.90 15.83 10.83
N GLU A 139 -8.73 15.61 10.22
CA GLU A 139 -8.28 14.26 9.86
C GLU A 139 -7.96 13.40 11.07
N ARG A 140 -7.47 13.98 12.15
CA ARG A 140 -7.32 13.28 13.44
C ARG A 140 -8.63 12.62 13.87
N HIS A 141 -9.77 13.33 13.78
CA HIS A 141 -11.07 12.76 14.15
C HIS A 141 -11.47 11.63 13.19
N VAL A 142 -11.20 11.77 11.89
CA VAL A 142 -11.48 10.72 10.90
C VAL A 142 -10.67 9.45 11.23
N ILE A 143 -9.38 9.59 11.49
CA ILE A 143 -8.49 8.45 11.81
C ILE A 143 -8.90 7.78 13.13
N LEU A 144 -9.30 8.57 14.12
CA LEU A 144 -9.82 8.01 15.37
C LEU A 144 -11.11 7.20 15.17
N GLU A 145 -12.00 7.63 14.28
CA GLU A 145 -13.19 6.85 13.91
C GLU A 145 -12.81 5.57 13.14
N GLU A 146 -11.80 5.60 12.28
CA GLU A 146 -11.30 4.40 11.59
C GLU A 146 -10.69 3.39 12.55
N ILE A 147 -9.94 3.86 13.57
CA ILE A 147 -9.43 2.99 14.64
C ILE A 147 -10.60 2.32 15.38
N LEU A 148 -11.65 3.07 15.72
CA LEU A 148 -12.83 2.50 16.37
C LEU A 148 -13.53 1.49 15.47
N MET A 149 -13.69 1.78 14.18
CA MET A 149 -14.26 0.84 13.21
C MET A 149 -13.46 -0.47 13.15
N ASN A 150 -12.12 -0.39 13.11
CA ASN A 150 -11.27 -1.58 13.10
C ASN A 150 -11.44 -2.42 14.39
N LEU A 151 -11.52 -1.77 15.55
CA LEU A 151 -11.74 -2.45 16.84
C LEU A 151 -13.13 -3.06 16.95
N ASP A 152 -14.15 -2.42 16.38
CA ASP A 152 -15.54 -2.89 16.38
C ASP A 152 -15.80 -4.01 15.35
N MET A 153 -14.83 -4.29 14.45
CA MET A 153 -14.90 -5.36 13.45
C MET A 153 -14.03 -6.56 13.89
N PRO A 154 -14.59 -7.60 14.50
CA PRO A 154 -13.79 -8.72 15.03
C PRO A 154 -12.98 -9.45 13.95
N GLU A 155 -13.46 -9.46 12.70
CA GLU A 155 -12.76 -10.02 11.53
C GLU A 155 -11.47 -9.26 11.19
N ASP A 156 -11.41 -7.94 11.41
CA ASP A 156 -10.21 -7.13 11.23
C ASP A 156 -9.32 -7.17 12.47
N HIS A 157 -9.94 -7.03 13.65
CA HIS A 157 -9.22 -7.01 14.93
C HIS A 157 -8.45 -8.30 15.19
N VAL A 158 -8.96 -9.47 14.79
CA VAL A 158 -8.23 -10.74 14.94
C VAL A 158 -6.91 -10.74 14.15
N HIS A 159 -6.84 -10.04 13.02
CA HIS A 159 -5.59 -9.91 12.25
C HIS A 159 -4.59 -8.96 12.91
N THR A 160 -5.06 -7.92 13.56
CA THR A 160 -4.22 -7.03 14.40
C THR A 160 -3.59 -7.83 15.54
N LEU A 161 -4.39 -8.59 16.30
CA LEU A 161 -3.91 -9.46 17.38
C LEU A 161 -2.93 -10.53 16.88
N LEU A 162 -3.20 -11.11 15.71
CA LEU A 162 -2.30 -12.07 15.10
C LEU A 162 -0.96 -11.44 14.70
N ALA A 163 -0.97 -10.23 14.13
CA ALA A 163 0.25 -9.52 13.76
C ALA A 163 1.11 -9.21 15.00
N GLU A 164 0.50 -8.75 16.09
CA GLU A 164 1.18 -8.53 17.37
C GLU A 164 1.76 -9.82 17.94
N ALA A 165 1.02 -10.93 17.87
CA ALA A 165 1.49 -12.24 18.33
C ALA A 165 2.64 -12.79 17.48
N LEU A 166 2.63 -12.55 16.17
CA LEU A 166 3.69 -12.97 15.26
C LEU A 166 4.96 -12.10 15.40
N PHE A 167 4.82 -10.83 15.73
CA PHE A 167 5.92 -9.87 15.84
C PHE A 167 5.88 -9.10 17.16
N PRO A 168 5.92 -9.77 18.31
CA PRO A 168 5.74 -9.11 19.62
C PRO A 168 6.83 -8.08 19.87
N GLY A 169 6.40 -6.86 20.21
CA GLY A 169 7.31 -5.74 20.48
C GLY A 169 8.06 -5.20 19.26
N HIS A 170 7.80 -5.72 18.08
CA HIS A 170 8.41 -5.27 16.83
C HIS A 170 7.40 -4.42 16.01
N ALA A 171 7.92 -3.46 15.26
CA ALA A 171 7.08 -2.55 14.46
C ALA A 171 6.21 -3.24 13.40
N LEU A 172 6.59 -4.43 12.90
CA LEU A 172 5.74 -5.23 12.00
C LEU A 172 4.48 -5.78 12.68
N GLY A 173 4.43 -5.87 14.00
CA GLY A 173 3.25 -6.26 14.76
C GLY A 173 2.26 -5.13 15.00
N ARG A 174 2.68 -3.88 14.82
CA ARG A 174 1.82 -2.72 15.06
C ARG A 174 0.79 -2.52 13.96
N GLU A 175 -0.37 -1.98 14.35
CA GLU A 175 -1.38 -1.54 13.38
C GLU A 175 -0.92 -0.27 12.65
N VAL A 176 -1.15 -0.21 11.33
CA VAL A 176 -0.75 0.91 10.48
C VAL A 176 -1.51 2.19 10.82
N LEU A 177 -2.75 2.07 11.30
CA LEU A 177 -3.56 3.20 11.77
C LEU A 177 -2.95 3.90 13.01
N GLY A 178 -2.01 3.24 13.70
CA GLY A 178 -1.53 3.68 15.00
C GLY A 178 -2.47 3.26 16.13
N THR A 179 -2.38 3.93 17.25
CA THR A 179 -3.30 3.78 18.40
C THR A 179 -4.03 5.08 18.67
N ARG A 180 -5.14 5.01 19.43
CA ARG A 180 -5.84 6.20 19.89
C ARG A 180 -4.88 7.21 20.51
N GLU A 181 -4.01 6.74 21.41
CA GLU A 181 -3.08 7.59 22.18
C GLU A 181 -2.06 8.26 21.27
N THR A 182 -1.49 7.54 20.30
CA THR A 182 -0.48 8.11 19.38
C THR A 182 -1.11 9.11 18.42
N VAL A 183 -2.31 8.82 17.90
CA VAL A 183 -3.04 9.71 16.98
C VAL A 183 -3.54 10.97 17.71
N GLU A 184 -4.07 10.85 18.94
CA GLU A 184 -4.46 12.00 19.77
C GLU A 184 -3.27 12.90 20.12
N ALA A 185 -2.11 12.31 20.39
CA ALA A 185 -0.88 13.03 20.76
C ALA A 185 -0.13 13.64 19.58
N ALA A 186 -0.36 13.15 18.36
CA ALA A 186 0.36 13.59 17.16
C ALA A 186 0.15 15.09 16.91
N THR A 187 1.21 15.86 16.86
CA THR A 187 1.15 17.29 16.55
C THR A 187 1.43 17.56 15.08
N ARG A 188 0.90 18.67 14.56
CA ARG A 188 1.19 19.14 13.20
C ARG A 188 2.69 19.19 12.92
N ASP A 189 3.50 19.65 13.87
CA ASP A 189 4.93 19.81 13.68
C ASP A 189 5.67 18.46 13.64
N GLN A 190 5.26 17.49 14.46
CA GLN A 190 5.78 16.10 14.35
C GLN A 190 5.46 15.46 13.01
N ILE A 191 4.24 15.65 12.50
CA ILE A 191 3.84 15.14 11.18
C ILE A 191 4.66 15.80 10.06
N ALA A 192 4.86 17.13 10.13
CA ALA A 192 5.67 17.86 9.17
C ALA A 192 7.16 17.45 9.24
N GLU A 193 7.69 17.19 10.45
CA GLU A 193 9.05 16.66 10.64
C GLU A 193 9.19 15.27 10.04
N PHE A 194 8.21 14.38 10.28
CA PHE A 194 8.20 13.03 9.72
C PHE A 194 8.16 13.08 8.18
N PHE A 195 7.32 13.94 7.60
CA PHE A 195 7.30 14.19 6.15
C PHE A 195 8.67 14.66 5.65
N GLY A 196 9.25 15.70 6.24
CA GLY A 196 10.55 16.24 5.87
C GLY A 196 11.71 15.25 5.99
N ARG A 197 11.58 14.25 6.88
CA ARG A 197 12.57 13.20 7.07
C ARG A 197 12.53 12.10 6.02
N TRP A 198 11.33 11.70 5.56
CA TRP A 198 11.16 10.49 4.78
C TRP A 198 10.75 10.71 3.32
N TYR A 199 10.13 11.86 3.00
CA TYR A 199 9.70 12.18 1.63
C TYR A 199 10.83 12.84 0.83
N LEU A 200 11.93 12.13 0.73
CA LEU A 200 13.19 12.58 0.15
C LEU A 200 13.58 11.73 -1.06
N PRO A 201 14.38 12.27 -2.00
CA PRO A 201 14.61 11.69 -3.32
C PRO A 201 15.02 10.23 -3.32
N ARG A 202 15.94 9.83 -2.43
CA ARG A 202 16.45 8.44 -2.40
C ARG A 202 15.45 7.43 -1.86
N ASN A 203 14.38 7.93 -1.26
CA ASN A 203 13.28 7.13 -0.71
C ASN A 203 12.05 7.12 -1.61
N LEU A 204 12.13 7.78 -2.79
CA LEU A 204 11.03 7.91 -3.74
C LEU A 204 11.27 7.09 -5.01
N VAL A 205 10.23 6.40 -5.43
CA VAL A 205 10.17 5.75 -6.75
C VAL A 205 8.92 6.25 -7.47
N VAL A 206 9.10 6.81 -8.65
CA VAL A 206 8.01 7.21 -9.53
C VAL A 206 7.75 6.10 -10.54
N VAL A 207 6.49 5.73 -10.72
CA VAL A 207 6.07 4.74 -11.71
C VAL A 207 4.93 5.33 -12.55
N ALA A 208 5.00 5.15 -13.87
CA ALA A 208 3.93 5.55 -14.76
C ALA A 208 3.69 4.48 -15.83
N ALA A 209 2.41 4.16 -16.09
CA ALA A 209 2.02 3.20 -17.11
C ALA A 209 0.82 3.70 -17.91
N GLY A 210 0.82 3.46 -19.22
CA GLY A 210 -0.26 3.88 -20.11
C GLY A 210 0.22 4.51 -21.41
N ASP A 211 -0.65 5.25 -22.09
CA ASP A 211 -0.27 6.02 -23.28
C ASP A 211 0.42 7.32 -22.85
N LEU A 212 1.73 7.23 -22.68
CA LEU A 212 2.58 8.29 -22.16
C LEU A 212 3.90 8.38 -22.93
N ASP A 213 4.55 9.52 -22.79
CA ASP A 213 5.93 9.74 -23.21
C ASP A 213 6.84 9.78 -21.97
N HIS A 214 7.88 8.92 -21.96
CA HIS A 214 8.81 8.81 -20.84
C HIS A 214 9.54 10.11 -20.53
N ASP A 215 10.03 10.79 -21.57
CA ASP A 215 10.87 11.96 -21.40
C ASP A 215 10.03 13.14 -20.86
N ARG A 216 8.76 13.25 -21.31
CA ARG A 216 7.79 14.22 -20.77
C ARG A 216 7.48 13.95 -19.29
N VAL A 217 7.28 12.71 -18.89
CA VAL A 217 7.08 12.33 -17.48
C VAL A 217 8.32 12.69 -16.66
N ALA A 218 9.51 12.37 -17.18
CA ALA A 218 10.77 12.65 -16.50
C ALA A 218 11.01 14.16 -16.34
N GLU A 219 10.75 14.98 -17.37
CA GLU A 219 10.85 16.43 -17.32
C GLU A 219 9.89 17.05 -16.30
N SER A 220 8.64 16.59 -16.28
CA SER A 220 7.63 17.08 -15.33
C SER A 220 8.04 16.83 -13.88
N PHE A 221 8.42 15.58 -13.55
CA PHE A 221 8.87 15.26 -12.18
C PHE A 221 10.23 15.87 -11.84
N ALA A 222 11.13 16.06 -12.80
CA ALA A 222 12.35 16.84 -12.59
C ALA A 222 12.04 18.32 -12.23
N GLY A 223 11.00 18.89 -12.82
CA GLY A 223 10.54 20.25 -12.51
C GLY A 223 9.92 20.40 -11.12
N SER A 224 9.21 19.39 -10.64
CA SER A 224 8.54 19.39 -9.32
C SER A 224 9.39 18.71 -8.24
N LEU A 225 9.50 17.39 -8.25
CA LEU A 225 10.24 16.61 -7.26
C LEU A 225 11.76 16.80 -7.33
N GLY A 226 12.29 17.26 -8.47
CA GLY A 226 13.72 17.55 -8.64
C GLY A 226 14.26 18.62 -7.71
N ARG A 227 13.40 19.40 -7.05
CA ARG A 227 13.76 20.40 -6.03
C ARG A 227 14.10 19.77 -4.68
N LEU A 228 13.65 18.55 -4.43
CA LEU A 228 13.95 17.82 -3.22
C LEU A 228 15.42 17.42 -3.23
N ASP A 229 16.05 17.39 -2.06
CA ASP A 229 17.47 17.06 -1.91
C ASP A 229 17.71 16.10 -0.75
N GLY A 230 18.77 15.28 -0.87
CA GLY A 230 19.22 14.40 0.20
C GLY A 230 18.39 13.14 0.38
N GLY A 231 18.44 12.67 1.60
CA GLY A 231 17.67 11.53 2.12
C GLY A 231 18.38 10.20 2.03
N GLU A 232 18.05 9.37 3.01
CA GLU A 232 18.33 7.93 3.03
C GLU A 232 17.03 7.23 3.40
N GLY A 233 16.86 5.99 2.92
CA GLY A 233 15.72 5.17 3.33
C GLY A 233 15.84 4.75 4.80
N PRO A 234 14.74 4.27 5.41
CA PRO A 234 14.75 3.80 6.78
C PRO A 234 15.66 2.58 6.96
N VAL A 235 16.35 2.51 8.08
CA VAL A 235 17.14 1.34 8.48
C VAL A 235 16.22 0.40 9.26
N ARG A 236 15.86 -0.71 8.63
CA ARG A 236 14.98 -1.72 9.21
C ARG A 236 15.74 -2.78 9.97
N GLN A 237 15.17 -3.22 11.07
CA GLN A 237 15.72 -4.31 11.89
C GLN A 237 14.86 -5.56 11.70
N ARG A 238 15.52 -6.70 11.55
CA ARG A 238 14.85 -8.00 11.46
C ARG A 238 14.23 -8.36 12.80
N PRO A 239 12.98 -8.88 12.82
CA PRO A 239 12.37 -9.36 14.06
C PRO A 239 13.19 -10.51 14.67
N GLN A 240 13.53 -10.38 15.94
CA GLN A 240 14.39 -11.33 16.69
C GLN A 240 13.63 -12.11 17.74
N VAL A 241 12.42 -11.64 18.12
CA VAL A 241 11.64 -12.20 19.22
C VAL A 241 10.82 -13.39 18.76
N ASP A 242 10.67 -14.40 19.62
CA ASP A 242 9.79 -15.56 19.37
C ASP A 242 8.33 -15.12 19.31
N VAL A 243 7.53 -15.90 18.58
CA VAL A 243 6.09 -15.63 18.45
C VAL A 243 5.36 -15.86 19.76
N GLU A 244 4.33 -15.06 20.05
CA GLU A 244 3.41 -15.36 21.13
C GLU A 244 2.50 -16.52 20.74
N PRO A 245 2.52 -17.65 21.46
CA PRO A 245 1.87 -18.89 20.98
C PRO A 245 0.35 -18.83 21.00
N ARG A 246 -0.26 -17.93 21.77
CA ARG A 246 -1.71 -17.83 21.88
C ARG A 246 -2.16 -16.50 22.48
N VAL A 247 -3.02 -15.79 21.75
CA VAL A 247 -3.76 -14.62 22.23
C VAL A 247 -5.25 -14.96 22.20
N VAL A 248 -6.00 -14.60 23.24
CA VAL A 248 -7.45 -14.74 23.30
C VAL A 248 -8.03 -13.45 23.80
N LEU A 249 -8.92 -12.88 23.00
CA LEU A 249 -9.77 -11.77 23.38
C LEU A 249 -11.19 -12.30 23.59
N ASP A 250 -11.74 -12.06 24.78
CA ASP A 250 -13.13 -12.36 25.09
C ASP A 250 -13.98 -11.09 24.88
N ASP A 251 -14.71 -11.09 23.78
CA ASP A 251 -15.54 -9.99 23.36
C ASP A 251 -16.95 -10.52 23.01
N PRO A 252 -18.04 -9.84 23.44
CA PRO A 252 -19.42 -10.30 23.23
C PRO A 252 -19.85 -10.15 21.75
N THR A 253 -19.31 -10.97 20.88
CA THR A 253 -19.63 -11.06 19.45
C THR A 253 -20.52 -12.25 19.14
N GLU A 254 -21.30 -12.18 18.05
CA GLU A 254 -22.17 -13.30 17.63
C GLU A 254 -21.39 -14.49 17.05
N GLN A 255 -20.16 -14.27 16.58
CA GLN A 255 -19.31 -15.26 15.95
C GLN A 255 -17.92 -15.28 16.58
N ALA A 256 -17.31 -16.47 16.61
CA ALA A 256 -15.91 -16.60 16.96
C ALA A 256 -15.03 -16.41 15.71
N HIS A 257 -14.06 -15.51 15.78
CA HIS A 257 -13.04 -15.30 14.77
C HIS A 257 -11.74 -15.97 15.22
N VAL A 258 -11.17 -16.81 14.37
CA VAL A 258 -9.97 -17.58 14.68
C VAL A 258 -8.95 -17.34 13.59
N ALA A 259 -7.78 -16.84 13.95
CA ALA A 259 -6.64 -16.73 13.06
C ALA A 259 -5.47 -17.57 13.58
N MET A 260 -4.81 -18.29 12.70
CA MET A 260 -3.57 -19.03 12.96
C MET A 260 -2.49 -18.54 12.03
N GLY A 261 -1.30 -18.27 12.56
CA GLY A 261 -0.22 -17.74 11.75
C GLY A 261 1.14 -18.27 12.14
N TRP A 262 2.07 -18.11 11.24
CA TRP A 262 3.49 -18.45 11.42
C TRP A 262 4.36 -17.48 10.65
N ARG A 263 5.62 -17.36 11.06
CA ARG A 263 6.60 -16.60 10.29
C ARG A 263 6.97 -17.36 9.02
N ALA A 264 7.19 -16.62 7.95
CA ALA A 264 7.48 -17.12 6.62
C ALA A 264 8.73 -16.42 6.04
N VAL A 265 9.03 -16.72 4.79
CA VAL A 265 10.16 -16.18 4.05
C VAL A 265 9.99 -14.69 3.75
N ASP A 266 11.09 -13.97 3.60
CA ASP A 266 11.09 -12.57 3.23
C ASP A 266 10.87 -12.35 1.71
N HIS A 267 10.77 -11.08 1.31
CA HIS A 267 10.47 -10.70 -0.07
C HIS A 267 11.57 -11.10 -1.08
N PHE A 268 12.79 -11.27 -0.65
CA PHE A 268 13.94 -11.59 -1.52
C PHE A 268 14.26 -13.09 -1.56
N ASP A 269 13.58 -13.90 -0.76
CA ASP A 269 13.75 -15.35 -0.75
C ASP A 269 13.06 -15.97 -1.98
N ASP A 270 13.76 -16.86 -2.68
CA ASP A 270 13.22 -17.55 -3.87
C ASP A 270 12.06 -18.48 -3.53
N ASP A 271 12.01 -19.01 -2.32
CA ASP A 271 10.91 -19.86 -1.85
C ASP A 271 9.57 -19.09 -1.68
N ARG A 272 9.55 -17.76 -1.81
CA ARG A 272 8.31 -16.97 -1.81
C ARG A 272 7.33 -17.42 -2.89
N TYR A 273 7.83 -17.83 -4.06
CA TYR A 273 6.97 -18.33 -5.14
C TYR A 273 6.33 -19.66 -4.78
N ALA A 274 7.07 -20.56 -4.11
CA ALA A 274 6.52 -21.81 -3.58
C ALA A 274 5.48 -21.53 -2.48
N LEU A 275 5.75 -20.56 -1.60
CA LEU A 275 4.81 -20.10 -0.58
C LEU A 275 3.52 -19.56 -1.23
N MET A 276 3.60 -18.75 -2.26
CA MET A 276 2.42 -18.21 -2.99
C MET A 276 1.58 -19.32 -3.59
N VAL A 277 2.21 -20.32 -4.24
CA VAL A 277 1.50 -21.49 -4.80
C VAL A 277 0.88 -22.33 -3.68
N GLY A 278 1.62 -22.58 -2.60
CA GLY A 278 1.12 -23.30 -1.43
C GLY A 278 -0.08 -22.60 -0.79
N ASN A 279 -0.02 -21.27 -0.64
CA ASN A 279 -1.11 -20.46 -0.14
C ASN A 279 -2.37 -20.56 -1.05
N GLN A 280 -2.18 -20.49 -2.37
CA GLN A 280 -3.29 -20.62 -3.33
C GLN A 280 -3.99 -22.00 -3.22
N ILE A 281 -3.23 -23.06 -3.04
CA ILE A 281 -3.77 -24.41 -2.84
C ILE A 281 -4.49 -24.54 -1.50
N LEU A 282 -3.94 -23.93 -0.44
CA LEU A 282 -4.45 -24.06 0.93
C LEU A 282 -5.78 -23.31 1.10
N GLY A 283 -5.84 -22.01 0.80
CA GLY A 283 -6.98 -21.15 1.10
C GLY A 283 -7.18 -19.97 0.14
N GLY A 284 -6.55 -19.96 -1.05
CA GLY A 284 -6.56 -18.81 -1.96
C GLY A 284 -7.82 -18.67 -2.82
N GLY A 285 -8.82 -19.56 -2.72
CA GLY A 285 -10.05 -19.46 -3.50
C GLY A 285 -11.06 -20.56 -3.20
N MET A 286 -12.20 -20.54 -3.89
CA MET A 286 -13.31 -21.48 -3.64
C MET A 286 -12.95 -22.96 -3.90
N SER A 287 -11.97 -23.26 -4.73
CA SER A 287 -11.48 -24.62 -4.95
C SER A 287 -10.35 -25.04 -4.03
N SER A 288 -9.95 -24.19 -3.09
CA SER A 288 -8.88 -24.45 -2.14
C SER A 288 -9.29 -25.51 -1.10
N ARG A 289 -8.28 -26.11 -0.47
CA ARG A 289 -8.52 -27.19 0.50
C ARG A 289 -9.33 -26.72 1.72
N LEU A 290 -9.00 -25.55 2.27
CA LEU A 290 -9.73 -25.00 3.42
C LEU A 290 -11.19 -24.71 3.05
N PHE A 291 -11.41 -24.06 1.91
CA PHE A 291 -12.76 -23.70 1.49
C PHE A 291 -13.64 -24.95 1.29
N GLN A 292 -13.13 -25.96 0.58
CA GLN A 292 -13.88 -27.21 0.33
C GLN A 292 -14.13 -28.02 1.61
N GLU A 293 -13.08 -28.23 2.43
CA GLU A 293 -13.19 -29.07 3.61
C GLU A 293 -13.97 -28.42 4.76
N VAL A 294 -13.67 -27.13 5.06
CA VAL A 294 -14.18 -26.48 6.26
C VAL A 294 -15.55 -25.84 6.01
N ARG A 295 -15.70 -25.16 4.86
CA ARG A 295 -16.95 -24.48 4.51
C ARG A 295 -17.93 -25.39 3.78
N GLU A 296 -17.54 -26.01 2.66
CA GLU A 296 -18.47 -26.74 1.79
C GLU A 296 -18.87 -28.10 2.38
N GLU A 297 -17.90 -28.90 2.83
CA GLU A 297 -18.21 -30.25 3.33
C GLU A 297 -18.70 -30.27 4.77
N ARG A 298 -18.09 -29.43 5.65
CA ARG A 298 -18.41 -29.45 7.08
C ARG A 298 -19.34 -28.33 7.52
N GLY A 299 -19.49 -27.25 6.76
CA GLY A 299 -20.34 -26.13 7.10
C GLY A 299 -19.97 -25.44 8.42
N LEU A 300 -18.67 -25.39 8.77
CA LEU A 300 -18.22 -24.90 10.07
C LEU A 300 -18.05 -23.37 10.10
N CYS A 301 -17.92 -22.73 8.94
CA CYS A 301 -17.76 -21.29 8.84
C CYS A 301 -18.40 -20.73 7.57
N TYR A 302 -18.67 -19.44 7.57
CA TYR A 302 -19.10 -18.73 6.38
C TYR A 302 -17.93 -18.36 5.47
N SER A 303 -16.79 -18.00 6.06
CA SER A 303 -15.58 -17.64 5.35
C SER A 303 -14.36 -18.32 5.95
N VAL A 304 -13.49 -18.81 5.10
CA VAL A 304 -12.16 -19.34 5.45
C VAL A 304 -11.21 -19.09 4.29
N TYR A 305 -10.03 -18.59 4.59
CA TYR A 305 -9.00 -18.28 3.60
C TYR A 305 -7.61 -18.41 4.22
N SER A 306 -6.60 -18.48 3.38
CA SER A 306 -5.20 -18.33 3.78
C SER A 306 -4.57 -17.16 3.08
N TRP A 307 -3.57 -16.59 3.70
CA TRP A 307 -2.84 -15.44 3.20
C TRP A 307 -1.35 -15.56 3.48
N ALA A 308 -0.53 -14.82 2.74
CA ALA A 308 0.90 -14.67 2.98
C ALA A 308 1.31 -13.23 2.71
N SER A 309 2.16 -12.69 3.57
CA SER A 309 2.76 -11.36 3.43
C SER A 309 4.27 -11.48 3.54
N THR A 310 4.98 -10.83 2.62
CA THR A 310 6.44 -10.75 2.62
C THR A 310 6.88 -9.31 2.84
N TYR A 311 7.86 -9.14 3.70
CA TYR A 311 8.52 -7.87 4.02
C TYR A 311 9.97 -7.90 3.55
N ALA A 312 10.67 -6.79 3.63
CA ALA A 312 12.05 -6.68 3.17
C ALA A 312 13.02 -7.68 3.83
N ASP A 313 12.76 -8.09 5.07
CA ASP A 313 13.64 -8.97 5.86
C ASP A 313 12.87 -10.00 6.72
N ALA A 314 11.59 -10.13 6.52
CA ALA A 314 10.72 -11.05 7.24
C ALA A 314 9.50 -11.41 6.39
N GLY A 315 8.71 -12.38 6.85
CA GLY A 315 7.43 -12.70 6.28
C GLY A 315 6.53 -13.39 7.29
N CYS A 316 5.25 -13.49 6.97
CA CYS A 316 4.28 -14.26 7.72
C CYS A 316 3.22 -14.84 6.79
N ALA A 317 2.60 -15.92 7.24
CA ALA A 317 1.47 -16.53 6.56
C ALA A 317 0.47 -17.00 7.61
N GLY A 318 -0.79 -17.17 7.19
CA GLY A 318 -1.83 -17.58 8.12
C GLY A 318 -3.12 -18.04 7.43
N ILE A 319 -4.04 -18.45 8.24
CA ILE A 319 -5.40 -18.85 7.89
C ILE A 319 -6.38 -18.22 8.87
#